data_1668cf3573122dd1026fd809ea3ecde0
#
_entry.id   1668cf3573122dd1026fd809ea3ecde0
#
_cell.length_a   1.000
_cell.length_b   1.000
_cell.length_c   1.000
_cell.angle_alpha   90.00
_cell.angle_beta   90.00
_cell.angle_gamma   90.00
#
_symmetry.space_group_name_H-M   'P 1'
#
loop_
_entity.id
_entity.type
_entity.pdbx_description
1 polymer ?
#
loop_
_entity_poly.entity_id
_entity_poly.type
_entity_poly.pdbx_seq_one_letter_code
_entity_poly.pdbx_strand_id
1 'polypeptide(L)'
;MHGLTNVEGEGVVLKLEDNEEQQITSNHLLKLVNDLKYAGAEAISINENRITNFTDIVDVNYVIMINGIKISSPYEVKAIGNQTYLSSTLNAKDGFLKTYKETGVTITMSEEKNIKILKYNRELKLKYGSSNY
;
A
#
# COMPACT_ATOMS: atom_id res chain seq x y z
N MET A 1 12.81 -4.58 -3.26
CA MET A 1 11.58 -5.18 -2.66
C MET A 1 11.19 -6.47 -3.35
N HIS A 2 11.81 -7.55 -2.96
CA HIS A 2 11.56 -8.85 -3.61
C HIS A 2 10.37 -9.62 -3.03
N GLY A 3 9.94 -9.33 -1.79
CA GLY A 3 8.77 -9.96 -1.19
C GLY A 3 8.92 -11.41 -0.76
N LEU A 4 10.14 -11.95 -0.72
CA LEU A 4 10.37 -13.37 -0.46
C LEU A 4 10.39 -13.77 1.01
N THR A 5 10.46 -12.81 1.93
CA THR A 5 10.54 -13.07 3.36
C THR A 5 9.50 -12.28 4.13
N ASN A 6 9.09 -12.82 5.27
CA ASN A 6 8.30 -12.04 6.22
C ASN A 6 9.19 -10.97 6.84
N VAL A 7 8.62 -9.79 7.10
CA VAL A 7 9.35 -8.67 7.70
C VAL A 7 8.56 -8.17 8.90
N GLU A 8 9.27 -7.83 9.98
CA GLU A 8 8.67 -7.27 11.17
C GLU A 8 9.53 -6.10 11.66
N GLY A 9 8.90 -5.03 12.10
CA GLY A 9 9.62 -3.89 12.61
C GLY A 9 8.74 -2.64 12.70
N GLU A 10 9.39 -1.52 13.02
CA GLU A 10 8.72 -0.25 13.09
C GLU A 10 8.34 0.27 11.70
N GLY A 11 7.40 1.18 11.69
CA GLY A 11 6.99 1.83 10.44
C GLY A 11 5.74 2.65 10.60
N VAL A 12 4.95 2.73 9.54
CA VAL A 12 3.70 3.49 9.52
C VAL A 12 2.57 2.63 8.97
N VAL A 13 1.36 2.92 9.45
CA VAL A 13 0.13 2.33 8.96
C VAL A 13 -0.78 3.45 8.51
N LEU A 14 -1.22 3.39 7.27
CA LEU A 14 -2.18 4.36 6.73
C LEU A 14 -3.47 3.64 6.40
N LYS A 15 -4.58 4.33 6.65
CA LYS A 15 -5.89 3.84 6.25
C LYS A 15 -6.51 4.88 5.33
N LEU A 16 -6.87 4.45 4.13
CA LEU A 16 -7.53 5.27 3.12
C LEU A 16 -8.94 4.73 2.95
N GLU A 17 -9.93 5.62 3.01
CA GLU A 17 -11.33 5.20 2.92
C GLU A 17 -12.08 5.98 1.85
N ASP A 18 -12.94 5.27 1.13
CA ASP A 18 -13.90 5.92 0.24
C ASP A 18 -14.90 6.69 1.11
N ASN A 19 -15.35 7.83 0.63
CA ASN A 19 -16.40 8.60 1.25
C ASN A 19 -17.33 9.17 0.18
N GLU A 20 -18.35 9.95 0.58
CA GLU A 20 -19.33 10.48 -0.36
C GLU A 20 -18.73 11.47 -1.36
N GLU A 21 -17.62 12.12 -1.02
CA GLU A 21 -17.00 13.12 -1.87
C GLU A 21 -15.95 12.53 -2.80
N GLN A 22 -15.25 11.49 -2.35
CA GLN A 22 -14.07 11.00 -3.06
C GLN A 22 -13.89 9.51 -2.87
N GLN A 23 -13.72 8.82 -3.99
CA GLN A 23 -13.36 7.42 -4.02
C GLN A 23 -11.84 7.29 -4.13
N ILE A 24 -11.25 6.34 -3.39
CA ILE A 24 -9.84 6.03 -3.53
C ILE A 24 -9.64 5.28 -4.84
N THR A 25 -8.58 5.61 -5.55
CA THR A 25 -8.25 4.98 -6.83
C THR A 25 -6.84 4.38 -6.78
N SER A 26 -6.49 3.64 -7.82
CA SER A 26 -5.14 3.08 -7.95
C SER A 26 -4.07 4.17 -7.94
N ASN A 27 -4.37 5.37 -8.46
CA ASN A 27 -3.41 6.47 -8.45
C ASN A 27 -3.04 6.92 -7.04
N HIS A 28 -4.01 6.93 -6.12
CA HIS A 28 -3.73 7.22 -4.72
C HIS A 28 -2.76 6.21 -4.14
N LEU A 29 -3.03 4.92 -4.37
CA LEU A 29 -2.19 3.85 -3.84
C LEU A 29 -0.80 3.85 -4.47
N LEU A 30 -0.71 4.08 -5.77
CA LEU A 30 0.58 4.14 -6.48
C LEU A 30 1.45 5.28 -5.96
N LYS A 31 0.87 6.47 -5.78
CA LYS A 31 1.61 7.62 -5.21
C LYS A 31 2.13 7.28 -3.82
N LEU A 32 1.29 6.68 -2.98
CA LEU A 32 1.68 6.31 -1.63
C LEU A 32 2.81 5.28 -1.64
N VAL A 33 2.67 4.22 -2.44
CA VAL A 33 3.69 3.18 -2.54
C VAL A 33 5.02 3.77 -3.03
N ASN A 34 4.98 4.64 -4.04
CA ASN A 34 6.19 5.26 -4.56
C ASN A 34 6.88 6.14 -3.51
N ASP A 35 6.11 6.91 -2.74
CA ASP A 35 6.69 7.72 -1.66
C ASP A 35 7.32 6.85 -0.57
N LEU A 36 6.64 5.76 -0.19
CA LEU A 36 7.16 4.85 0.83
C LEU A 36 8.46 4.17 0.36
N LYS A 37 8.52 3.77 -0.90
CA LYS A 37 9.75 3.22 -1.48
C LYS A 37 10.88 4.25 -1.48
N TYR A 38 10.57 5.47 -1.87
CA TYR A 38 11.55 6.57 -1.88
C TYR A 38 12.10 6.82 -0.47
N ALA A 39 11.24 6.73 0.54
CA ALA A 39 11.64 6.91 1.94
C ALA A 39 12.41 5.72 2.52
N GLY A 40 12.62 4.68 1.75
CA GLY A 40 13.42 3.52 2.17
C GLY A 40 12.63 2.41 2.86
N ALA A 41 11.33 2.28 2.60
CA ALA A 41 10.56 1.19 3.17
C ALA A 41 11.16 -0.16 2.78
N GLU A 42 11.33 -1.04 3.76
CA GLU A 42 11.84 -2.39 3.55
C GLU A 42 10.75 -3.32 3.01
N ALA A 43 9.52 -3.09 3.43
CA ALA A 43 8.37 -3.90 3.04
C ALA A 43 7.12 -3.03 3.06
N ILE A 44 6.20 -3.31 2.15
CA ILE A 44 4.91 -2.62 2.03
C ILE A 44 3.85 -3.67 1.76
N SER A 45 2.66 -3.51 2.38
CA SER A 45 1.48 -4.30 2.04
C SER A 45 0.26 -3.40 1.91
N ILE A 46 -0.70 -3.84 1.10
CA ILE A 46 -2.00 -3.18 0.95
C ILE A 46 -3.05 -4.26 1.16
N ASN A 47 -3.89 -4.10 2.17
CA ASN A 47 -4.91 -5.09 2.54
C ASN A 47 -4.32 -6.51 2.57
N GLU A 48 -3.17 -6.62 3.26
CA GLU A 48 -2.41 -7.87 3.45
C GLU A 48 -1.76 -8.42 2.17
N ASN A 49 -1.82 -7.69 1.06
CA ASN A 49 -1.12 -8.08 -0.17
C ASN A 49 0.26 -7.47 -0.19
N ARG A 50 1.30 -8.31 -0.18
CA ARG A 50 2.69 -7.86 -0.22
C ARG A 50 2.99 -7.17 -1.55
N ILE A 51 3.55 -5.97 -1.47
CA ILE A 51 3.97 -5.23 -2.66
C ILE A 51 5.39 -5.65 -3.03
N THR A 52 5.61 -5.91 -4.30
CA THR A 52 6.93 -6.26 -4.85
C THR A 52 7.23 -5.30 -6.01
N ASN A 53 8.40 -5.45 -6.61
CA ASN A 53 8.76 -4.66 -7.79
C ASN A 53 7.87 -4.96 -9.00
N PHE A 54 7.15 -6.08 -8.97
CA PHE A 54 6.31 -6.53 -10.08
C PHE A 54 4.81 -6.44 -9.76
N THR A 55 4.46 -5.80 -8.64
CA THR A 55 3.06 -5.66 -8.24
C THR A 55 2.33 -4.74 -9.22
N ASP A 56 1.18 -5.22 -9.68
CA ASP A 56 0.28 -4.48 -10.58
C ASP A 56 -0.90 -3.95 -9.77
N ILE A 57 -1.10 -2.63 -9.80
CA ILE A 57 -2.21 -1.98 -9.11
C ILE A 57 -2.98 -1.18 -10.14
N VAL A 58 -4.20 -1.58 -10.44
CA VAL A 58 -5.00 -0.97 -11.50
C VAL A 58 -6.45 -0.80 -11.07
N ASP A 59 -7.16 0.12 -11.73
CA ASP A 59 -8.61 0.24 -11.60
C ASP A 59 -9.27 -0.53 -12.73
N VAL A 60 -10.25 -1.35 -12.39
CA VAL A 60 -11.07 -2.09 -13.36
C VAL A 60 -12.53 -1.84 -12.98
N ASN A 61 -13.24 -1.06 -13.81
CA ASN A 61 -14.65 -0.71 -13.55
C ASN A 61 -14.86 -0.15 -12.14
N TYR A 62 -14.02 0.84 -11.75
CA TYR A 62 -14.06 1.49 -10.44
C TYR A 62 -13.70 0.60 -9.25
N VAL A 63 -13.12 -0.57 -9.53
CA VAL A 63 -12.63 -1.50 -8.50
C VAL A 63 -11.13 -1.56 -8.60
N ILE A 64 -10.43 -1.46 -7.45
CA ILE A 64 -8.98 -1.59 -7.43
C ILE A 64 -8.61 -3.07 -7.38
N MET A 65 -7.69 -3.43 -8.28
CA MET A 65 -7.16 -4.80 -8.36
C MET A 65 -5.66 -4.77 -8.09
N ILE A 66 -5.19 -5.69 -7.24
CA ILE A 66 -3.76 -5.88 -7.01
C ILE A 66 -3.40 -7.28 -7.51
N ASN A 67 -2.59 -7.34 -8.58
CA ASN A 67 -2.24 -8.61 -9.21
C ASN A 67 -3.47 -9.48 -9.50
N GLY A 68 -4.54 -8.85 -9.99
CA GLY A 68 -5.78 -9.55 -10.29
C GLY A 68 -6.67 -9.86 -9.10
N ILE A 69 -6.28 -9.43 -7.89
CA ILE A 69 -7.08 -9.64 -6.69
C ILE A 69 -7.83 -8.36 -6.36
N LYS A 70 -9.15 -8.46 -6.27
CA LYS A 70 -9.99 -7.33 -5.91
C LYS A 70 -9.77 -6.93 -4.46
N ILE A 71 -9.62 -5.62 -4.23
CA ILE A 71 -9.60 -5.06 -2.87
C ILE A 71 -10.66 -3.97 -2.77
N SER A 72 -11.05 -3.63 -1.55
CA SER A 72 -12.08 -2.63 -1.31
C SER A 72 -11.77 -1.79 -0.08
N SER A 73 -12.39 -0.61 -0.02
CA SER A 73 -12.29 0.29 1.13
C SER A 73 -12.77 -0.41 2.43
N PRO A 74 -12.13 -0.19 3.58
CA PRO A 74 -10.95 0.65 3.75
C PRO A 74 -9.68 0.00 3.23
N TYR A 75 -8.76 0.81 2.71
CA TYR A 75 -7.47 0.32 2.22
C TYR A 75 -6.43 0.56 3.31
N GLU A 76 -5.89 -0.51 3.87
CA GLU A 76 -4.87 -0.43 4.90
C GLU A 76 -3.50 -0.66 4.29
N VAL A 77 -2.66 0.36 4.36
CA VAL A 77 -1.30 0.30 3.81
C VAL A 77 -0.32 0.27 4.97
N LYS A 78 0.45 -0.79 5.06
CA LYS A 78 1.49 -0.95 6.07
C LYS A 78 2.86 -0.81 5.40
N ALA A 79 3.76 -0.10 6.06
CA ALA A 79 5.13 0.03 5.59
C ALA A 79 6.10 -0.09 6.75
N ILE A 80 7.10 -0.94 6.60
CA ILE A 80 8.15 -1.14 7.59
C ILE A 80 9.39 -0.38 7.13
N GLY A 81 9.99 0.40 8.03
CA GLY A 81 11.15 1.20 7.77
C GLY A 81 11.36 2.22 8.88
N ASN A 82 12.30 3.13 8.69
CA ASN A 82 12.55 4.20 9.66
C ASN A 82 11.33 5.12 9.73
N GLN A 83 10.67 5.18 10.88
CA GLN A 83 9.45 5.97 11.07
C GLN A 83 9.62 7.43 10.71
N THR A 84 10.75 8.02 11.10
CA THR A 84 11.03 9.43 10.85
C THR A 84 11.11 9.72 9.35
N TYR A 85 11.83 8.88 8.62
CA TYR A 85 11.98 9.04 7.17
C TYR A 85 10.65 8.82 6.43
N LEU A 86 9.89 7.79 6.85
CA LEU A 86 8.60 7.53 6.25
C LEU A 86 7.64 8.70 6.48
N SER A 87 7.51 9.16 7.72
CA SER A 87 6.62 10.28 8.05
C SER A 87 7.04 11.57 7.37
N SER A 88 8.35 11.87 7.35
CA SER A 88 8.87 13.09 6.73
C SER A 88 8.58 13.12 5.23
N THR A 89 8.78 12.01 4.57
CA THR A 89 8.52 11.91 3.12
C THR A 89 7.04 12.12 2.81
N LEU A 90 6.16 11.47 3.58
CA LEU A 90 4.72 11.60 3.36
C LEU A 90 4.20 13.01 3.65
N ASN A 91 4.82 13.72 4.59
CA ASN A 91 4.44 15.08 4.96
C ASN A 91 5.20 16.17 4.19
N ALA A 92 6.13 15.79 3.33
CA ALA A 92 6.90 16.75 2.54
C ALA A 92 6.01 17.47 1.52
N LYS A 93 6.52 18.57 0.96
CA LYS A 93 5.77 19.41 0.02
C LYS A 93 5.13 18.63 -1.12
N ASP A 94 5.84 17.66 -1.69
CA ASP A 94 5.34 16.84 -2.78
C ASP A 94 4.93 15.45 -2.32
N GLY A 95 4.82 15.25 -1.00
CA GLY A 95 4.48 13.96 -0.43
C GLY A 95 2.99 13.65 -0.49
N PHE A 96 2.67 12.39 -0.29
CA PHE A 96 1.32 11.87 -0.40
C PHE A 96 0.29 12.65 0.43
N LEU A 97 0.61 12.90 1.72
CA LEU A 97 -0.34 13.57 2.60
C LEU A 97 -0.60 15.02 2.18
N LYS A 98 0.44 15.75 1.77
CA LYS A 98 0.28 17.13 1.30
C LYS A 98 -0.47 17.17 -0.03
N THR A 99 -0.21 16.22 -0.90
CA THR A 99 -0.86 16.17 -2.22
C THR A 99 -2.37 15.95 -2.09
N TYR A 100 -2.79 15.07 -1.18
CA TYR A 100 -4.20 14.67 -1.09
C TYR A 100 -4.96 15.23 0.09
N LYS A 101 -4.32 15.99 0.99
CA LYS A 101 -4.95 16.51 2.21
C LYS A 101 -6.24 17.29 1.95
N GLU A 102 -6.28 18.07 0.87
CA GLU A 102 -7.41 18.96 0.57
C GLU A 102 -8.27 18.49 -0.60
N THR A 103 -8.09 17.23 -1.02
CA THR A 103 -8.85 16.68 -2.15
C THR A 103 -10.14 15.96 -1.73
N GLY A 104 -10.44 15.94 -0.44
CA GLY A 104 -11.65 15.29 0.07
C GLY A 104 -11.48 13.81 0.39
N VAL A 105 -10.28 13.24 0.24
CA VAL A 105 -10.04 11.84 0.60
C VAL A 105 -9.95 11.70 2.13
N THR A 106 -10.38 10.54 2.62
CA THR A 106 -10.28 10.20 4.04
C THR A 106 -9.02 9.39 4.27
N ILE A 107 -8.06 9.97 4.97
CA ILE A 107 -6.76 9.34 5.25
C ILE A 107 -6.43 9.50 6.72
N THR A 108 -6.01 8.40 7.36
CA THR A 108 -5.42 8.44 8.69
C THR A 108 -4.07 7.76 8.65
N MET A 109 -3.14 8.19 9.51
CA MET A 109 -1.81 7.60 9.62
C MET A 109 -1.42 7.46 11.07
N SER A 110 -0.79 6.33 11.40
CA SER A 110 -0.18 6.10 12.72
C SER A 110 1.22 5.54 12.55
N GLU A 111 2.11 5.90 13.49
CA GLU A 111 3.43 5.29 13.61
C GLU A 111 3.32 4.12 14.57
N GLU A 112 3.88 2.97 14.20
CA GLU A 112 3.79 1.76 15.01
C GLU A 112 5.13 1.07 15.09
N LYS A 113 5.38 0.42 16.23
CA LYS A 113 6.69 -0.19 16.50
C LYS A 113 6.78 -1.64 16.04
N ASN A 114 5.66 -2.33 15.95
CA ASN A 114 5.64 -3.76 15.66
C ASN A 114 4.67 -4.08 14.55
N ILE A 115 5.09 -3.78 13.33
CA ILE A 115 4.31 -4.09 12.14
C ILE A 115 4.83 -5.41 11.57
N LYS A 116 3.91 -6.27 11.13
CA LYS A 116 4.26 -7.53 10.46
C LYS A 116 3.73 -7.50 9.04
N ILE A 117 4.60 -7.76 8.10
CA ILE A 117 4.23 -7.87 6.69
C ILE A 117 4.71 -9.22 6.19
N LEU A 118 3.77 -10.05 5.76
CA LEU A 118 4.06 -11.41 5.33
C LEU A 118 4.70 -11.41 3.95
N LYS A 119 5.40 -12.49 3.63
CA LYS A 119 5.96 -12.68 2.31
C LYS A 119 4.86 -12.76 1.26
N TYR A 120 5.20 -12.46 0.01
CA TYR A 120 4.29 -12.61 -1.10
C TYR A 120 3.84 -14.08 -1.21
N ASN A 121 2.53 -14.31 -1.35
CA ASN A 121 1.96 -15.66 -1.45
C ASN A 121 1.96 -16.13 -2.91
N ARG A 122 3.13 -16.52 -3.40
CA ARG A 122 3.30 -17.01 -4.76
C ARG A 122 2.54 -18.30 -5.02
N GLU A 123 2.50 -19.17 -4.01
CA GLU A 123 1.83 -20.47 -4.14
C GLU A 123 0.35 -20.29 -4.44
N LEU A 124 -0.35 -19.45 -3.69
CA LEU A 124 -1.76 -19.18 -3.92
C LEU A 124 -1.99 -18.61 -5.33
N LYS A 125 -1.18 -17.65 -5.74
CA LYS A 125 -1.30 -17.03 -7.06
C LYS A 125 -1.03 -18.03 -8.17
N LEU A 126 -0.01 -18.86 -8.04
CA LEU A 126 0.31 -19.90 -9.04
C LEU A 126 -0.81 -20.91 -9.16
N LYS A 127 -1.41 -21.28 -8.02
CA LYS A 127 -2.53 -22.21 -8.01
C LYS A 127 -3.71 -21.69 -8.82
N TYR A 128 -4.05 -20.42 -8.65
CA TYR A 128 -5.14 -19.82 -9.42
C TYR A 128 -4.73 -19.60 -10.88
N GLY A 129 -3.51 -19.17 -11.12
CA GLY A 129 -3.00 -18.97 -12.47
C GLY A 129 -3.00 -20.26 -13.27
N SER A 130 -2.53 -21.36 -12.69
CA SER A 130 -2.44 -22.65 -13.38
C SER A 130 -3.82 -23.24 -13.69
N SER A 131 -4.83 -22.89 -12.90
CA SER A 131 -6.19 -23.39 -13.17
C SER A 131 -6.84 -22.75 -14.39
N ASN A 132 -6.24 -21.71 -14.93
CA ASN A 132 -6.75 -21.00 -16.11
C ASN A 132 -6.14 -21.49 -17.41
N TYR A 133 -5.27 -22.46 -17.34
CA TYR A 133 -4.62 -23.03 -18.52
C TYR A 133 -5.19 -24.45 -18.81
#